data_a4ce63c88ebc534f9cdf2c5cb566bc12
#
_entry.id   a4ce63c88ebc534f9cdf2c5cb566bc12
#
_cell.length_a   1.000
_cell.length_b   1.000
_cell.length_c   1.000
_cell.angle_alpha   90.00
_cell.angle_beta   90.00
_cell.angle_gamma   90.00
#
_symmetry.space_group_name_H-M   'P 1'
#
loop_
_entity.id
_entity.type
_entity.pdbx_description
1 polymer ?
#
loop_
_entity_poly.entity_id
_entity_poly.type
_entity_poly.pdbx_seq_one_letter_code
_entity_poly.pdbx_strand_id
1 'polypeptide(L)'
;MKKISLWALALLTALSAQAQTFEPELADPKPGAQETWNSVKKASLAWGSTDIRYSRSQPATGQKTLLLDAWRGERVSAQAVLSTPVDLARVTFEVSDLRNGKAIIPASRINKYFVRYVMTDWHENKSDSFLLPDHLSPETEMKVEARTTRPLWLDIRVPQDAKPGTYKGTLTVNCDGQAFTLPLSLQVCSRVLPEPSEWAFHLDLWQNPYAVARYFNVPLWSKAHFDHMRPIMKLLADAGEKVITCSIIQHPWNSQTYDPFESMIAKMKQIDGSWKYDYTVFDRWVQFMMDCGIDKQIDCYTLVPWHYVFDYYDCATNSTKTVKCEPKQAEYRELILPFLKDFAAHLKAKGWFTRTCIAMDERPMDQLQAAWDLVKEADSQYRIEGAMNYKVGDTGLIDEMHDISILYYDAHVPREYMDARRAKGQKTTFYTCCAPDRPNTFTFSDPAESAFLGWHAYTLGFD
;
A
#
# COMPACT_ATOMS: atom_id res chain seq x y z
N MET A 1 12.31 -21.51 66.60
CA MET A 1 11.19 -21.28 65.68
C MET A 1 11.22 -19.82 65.29
N LYS A 2 11.78 -19.49 64.11
CA LYS A 2 11.81 -18.12 63.56
C LYS A 2 10.90 -18.07 62.36
N LYS A 3 9.90 -17.19 62.38
CA LYS A 3 8.95 -16.91 61.30
C LYS A 3 9.70 -16.12 60.23
N ILE A 4 9.72 -16.65 58.99
CA ILE A 4 10.20 -15.95 57.81
C ILE A 4 8.97 -15.30 57.18
N SER A 5 8.92 -13.96 57.18
CA SER A 5 7.92 -13.19 56.42
C SER A 5 8.35 -13.09 54.98
N LEU A 6 7.56 -13.66 54.06
CA LEU A 6 7.68 -13.42 52.62
C LEU A 6 7.13 -12.05 52.28
N TRP A 7 7.99 -11.14 51.85
CA TRP A 7 7.58 -9.93 51.16
C TRP A 7 7.46 -10.25 49.65
N ALA A 8 6.24 -10.27 49.15
CA ALA A 8 5.99 -10.36 47.74
C ALA A 8 6.28 -9.00 47.08
N LEU A 9 7.37 -8.93 46.33
CA LEU A 9 7.71 -7.77 45.48
C LEU A 9 6.84 -7.84 44.24
N ALA A 10 5.74 -7.10 44.21
CA ALA A 10 4.94 -6.89 42.98
C ALA A 10 5.73 -5.90 42.12
N LEU A 11 6.42 -6.41 41.11
CA LEU A 11 6.90 -5.59 39.99
C LEU A 11 5.68 -5.15 39.16
N LEU A 12 5.23 -3.93 39.39
CA LEU A 12 4.40 -3.22 38.43
C LEU A 12 5.30 -2.85 37.22
N THR A 13 5.27 -3.65 36.19
CA THR A 13 5.71 -3.21 34.84
C THR A 13 4.70 -2.20 34.34
N ALA A 14 4.98 -0.93 34.57
CA ALA A 14 4.33 0.14 33.86
C ALA A 14 4.71 -0.01 32.39
N LEU A 15 3.81 -0.55 31.59
CA LEU A 15 3.83 -0.37 30.15
C LEU A 15 3.64 1.14 29.90
N SER A 16 4.74 1.88 29.81
CA SER A 16 4.72 3.20 29.21
C SER A 16 4.30 2.99 27.75
N ALA A 17 3.03 3.30 27.43
CA ALA A 17 2.66 3.56 26.06
C ALA A 17 3.58 4.70 25.60
N GLN A 18 4.61 4.38 24.83
CA GLN A 18 5.39 5.42 24.16
C GLN A 18 4.41 6.17 23.27
N ALA A 19 4.19 7.44 23.59
CA ALA A 19 3.44 8.31 22.71
C ALA A 19 4.12 8.26 21.33
N GLN A 20 3.37 7.93 20.31
CA GLN A 20 3.89 7.93 18.95
C GLN A 20 4.39 9.35 18.65
N THR A 21 5.69 9.50 18.45
CA THR A 21 6.28 10.77 18.05
C THR A 21 6.22 10.84 16.53
N PHE A 22 5.60 11.89 16.01
CA PHE A 22 5.56 12.15 14.58
C PHE A 22 6.73 13.04 14.19
N GLU A 23 7.35 12.74 13.06
CA GLU A 23 8.41 13.57 12.50
C GLU A 23 7.86 14.98 12.21
N PRO A 24 8.62 16.04 12.52
CA PRO A 24 8.19 17.41 12.23
C PRO A 24 8.08 17.62 10.72
N GLU A 25 7.14 18.47 10.29
CA GLU A 25 7.08 18.91 8.91
C GLU A 25 8.29 19.77 8.57
N LEU A 26 8.83 19.59 7.37
CA LEU A 26 9.95 20.40 6.88
C LEU A 26 9.51 21.85 6.59
N ALA A 27 10.46 22.78 6.57
CA ALA A 27 10.21 24.14 6.14
C ALA A 27 9.84 24.16 4.65
N ASP A 28 8.88 25.02 4.28
CA ASP A 28 8.48 25.19 2.89
C ASP A 28 9.57 25.94 2.11
N PRO A 29 10.21 25.31 1.11
CA PRO A 29 11.23 25.97 0.29
C PRO A 29 10.64 27.01 -0.64
N LYS A 30 9.32 26.96 -0.90
CA LYS A 30 8.56 27.88 -1.75
C LYS A 30 7.38 28.46 -0.97
N PRO A 31 7.64 29.23 0.12
CA PRO A 31 6.55 29.84 0.85
C PRO A 31 5.80 30.77 -0.11
N GLY A 32 4.49 30.59 -0.17
CA GLY A 32 3.64 31.43 -1.03
C GLY A 32 3.70 32.89 -0.63
N ALA A 33 3.15 33.75 -1.48
CA ALA A 33 3.12 35.21 -1.23
C ALA A 33 2.42 35.49 0.10
N GLN A 34 3.18 35.92 1.10
CA GLN A 34 2.67 36.24 2.44
C GLN A 34 1.60 37.34 2.42
N GLU A 35 1.56 38.14 1.35
CA GLU A 35 0.58 39.19 1.11
C GLU A 35 -0.85 38.68 1.02
N THR A 36 -1.06 37.41 0.56
CA THR A 36 -2.40 36.81 0.48
C THR A 36 -3.07 36.71 1.85
N TRP A 37 -2.25 36.60 2.93
CA TRP A 37 -2.73 36.57 4.29
C TRP A 37 -3.14 37.90 4.88
N ASN A 38 -2.80 39.05 4.25
CA ASN A 38 -3.14 40.36 4.78
C ASN A 38 -4.65 40.64 4.82
N SER A 39 -5.41 39.97 3.96
CA SER A 39 -6.88 40.01 3.95
C SER A 39 -7.53 39.11 4.98
N VAL A 40 -6.83 38.10 5.50
CA VAL A 40 -7.35 37.10 6.45
C VAL A 40 -7.24 37.64 7.87
N LYS A 41 -8.36 38.00 8.49
CA LYS A 41 -8.40 38.64 9.81
C LYS A 41 -8.57 37.66 10.98
N LYS A 42 -9.05 36.46 10.73
CA LYS A 42 -9.32 35.43 11.73
C LYS A 42 -9.25 34.04 11.12
N ALA A 43 -9.10 33.03 11.97
CA ALA A 43 -9.17 31.64 11.54
C ALA A 43 -10.54 31.36 10.87
N SER A 44 -10.51 30.52 9.86
CA SER A 44 -11.69 30.11 9.09
C SER A 44 -11.67 28.63 8.83
N LEU A 45 -12.86 28.01 8.83
CA LEU A 45 -13.07 26.60 8.51
C LEU A 45 -14.10 26.50 7.36
N ALA A 46 -13.79 25.67 6.37
CA ALA A 46 -14.67 25.41 5.24
C ALA A 46 -14.51 23.98 4.73
N TRP A 47 -15.53 23.43 4.05
CA TRP A 47 -15.39 22.22 3.27
C TRP A 47 -14.63 22.52 1.98
N GLY A 48 -13.59 21.74 1.72
CA GLY A 48 -12.80 21.73 0.51
C GLY A 48 -13.13 20.53 -0.39
N SER A 49 -12.56 20.51 -1.60
CA SER A 49 -12.64 19.34 -2.50
C SER A 49 -11.57 18.31 -2.12
N THR A 50 -11.90 17.04 -2.20
CA THR A 50 -10.95 15.93 -2.07
C THR A 50 -9.97 15.86 -3.25
N ASP A 51 -10.29 16.54 -4.37
CA ASP A 51 -9.46 16.55 -5.58
C ASP A 51 -8.40 17.66 -5.57
N ILE A 52 -8.38 18.46 -4.49
CA ILE A 52 -7.45 19.60 -4.38
C ILE A 52 -6.44 19.35 -3.25
N ARG A 53 -5.16 19.48 -3.57
CA ARG A 53 -4.07 19.56 -2.61
C ARG A 53 -3.88 21.01 -2.18
N TYR A 54 -4.41 21.37 -1.02
CA TYR A 54 -4.37 22.76 -0.51
C TYR A 54 -2.96 23.12 -0.03
N SER A 55 -2.37 24.16 -0.63
CA SER A 55 -1.05 24.66 -0.24
C SER A 55 -1.03 25.10 1.23
N ARG A 56 0.04 24.77 1.95
CA ARG A 56 0.25 25.18 3.34
C ARG A 56 0.29 26.72 3.48
N SER A 57 0.92 27.38 2.55
CA SER A 57 1.24 28.81 2.59
C SER A 57 0.16 29.72 1.99
N GLN A 58 -0.97 29.17 1.51
CA GLN A 58 -2.06 29.94 0.91
C GLN A 58 -3.34 29.80 1.74
N PRO A 59 -4.09 30.90 2.00
CA PRO A 59 -5.39 30.79 2.63
C PRO A 59 -6.36 30.05 1.71
N ALA A 60 -7.09 29.08 2.26
CA ALA A 60 -8.08 28.34 1.51
C ALA A 60 -9.48 28.88 1.73
N THR A 61 -10.28 28.80 0.69
CA THR A 61 -11.71 29.06 0.72
C THR A 61 -12.48 27.76 0.40
N GLY A 62 -13.74 27.71 0.77
CA GLY A 62 -14.56 26.54 0.50
C GLY A 62 -16.00 26.76 0.90
N GLN A 63 -16.76 25.67 0.95
CA GLN A 63 -18.20 25.72 1.19
C GLN A 63 -18.52 25.55 2.68
N LYS A 64 -19.69 26.06 3.10
CA LYS A 64 -20.14 25.91 4.48
C LYS A 64 -20.97 24.67 4.71
N THR A 65 -21.42 24.01 3.65
CA THR A 65 -22.19 22.77 3.70
C THR A 65 -21.56 21.75 2.77
N LEU A 66 -21.66 20.46 3.11
CA LEU A 66 -21.24 19.36 2.28
C LEU A 66 -22.37 18.35 2.14
N LEU A 67 -22.60 17.91 0.91
CA LEU A 67 -23.41 16.75 0.59
C LEU A 67 -22.54 15.72 -0.12
N LEU A 68 -22.52 14.53 0.42
CA LEU A 68 -21.88 13.35 -0.16
C LEU A 68 -22.93 12.34 -0.58
N ASP A 69 -22.66 11.59 -1.62
CA ASP A 69 -23.43 10.41 -2.03
C ASP A 69 -22.63 9.15 -1.74
N ALA A 70 -23.29 8.09 -1.30
CA ALA A 70 -22.66 6.80 -1.05
C ALA A 70 -23.63 5.64 -1.26
N TRP A 71 -23.08 4.50 -1.67
CA TRP A 71 -23.76 3.21 -1.57
C TRP A 71 -23.61 2.65 -0.15
N ARG A 72 -24.41 1.70 0.20
CA ARG A 72 -24.23 0.91 1.41
C ARG A 72 -22.98 0.03 1.25
N GLY A 73 -22.14 -0.05 2.27
CA GLY A 73 -20.85 -0.74 2.20
C GLY A 73 -19.72 0.10 1.61
N GLU A 74 -20.01 1.30 1.09
CA GLU A 74 -19.01 2.16 0.47
C GLU A 74 -18.21 2.95 1.52
N ARG A 75 -16.99 3.30 1.15
CA ARG A 75 -16.11 4.20 1.86
C ARG A 75 -16.02 5.50 1.08
N VAL A 76 -16.44 6.60 1.70
CA VAL A 76 -16.40 7.93 1.07
C VAL A 76 -15.56 8.89 1.90
N SER A 77 -14.88 9.80 1.22
CA SER A 77 -13.99 10.76 1.85
C SER A 77 -14.56 12.18 1.82
N ALA A 78 -14.16 12.99 2.81
CA ALA A 78 -14.42 14.42 2.84
C ALA A 78 -13.19 15.16 3.32
N GLN A 79 -12.99 16.39 2.84
CA GLN A 79 -11.88 17.25 3.26
C GLN A 79 -12.43 18.59 3.76
N ALA A 80 -12.07 18.96 4.98
CA ALA A 80 -12.24 20.32 5.47
C ALA A 80 -10.91 21.05 5.50
N VAL A 81 -10.91 22.36 5.37
CA VAL A 81 -9.71 23.19 5.38
C VAL A 81 -9.81 24.26 6.46
N LEU A 82 -8.83 24.23 7.36
CA LEU A 82 -8.64 25.24 8.40
C LEU A 82 -7.54 26.20 7.96
N SER A 83 -7.86 27.48 7.78
CA SER A 83 -6.87 28.52 7.50
C SER A 83 -6.78 29.49 8.68
N THR A 84 -5.56 29.81 9.14
CA THR A 84 -5.35 30.68 10.29
C THR A 84 -4.28 31.74 10.03
N PRO A 85 -4.53 33.01 10.35
CA PRO A 85 -3.50 34.07 10.27
C PRO A 85 -2.61 34.12 11.52
N VAL A 86 -2.96 33.40 12.58
CA VAL A 86 -2.27 33.37 13.89
C VAL A 86 -1.90 31.96 14.29
N ASP A 87 -0.94 31.82 15.20
CA ASP A 87 -0.62 30.52 15.79
C ASP A 87 -1.82 29.96 16.57
N LEU A 88 -2.07 28.68 16.40
CA LEU A 88 -3.01 27.90 17.21
C LEU A 88 -2.22 26.85 17.96
N ALA A 89 -2.17 26.97 19.27
CA ALA A 89 -1.37 26.08 20.13
C ALA A 89 -1.93 24.66 20.15
N ARG A 90 -3.26 24.52 20.03
CA ARG A 90 -3.95 23.23 20.06
C ARG A 90 -5.18 23.24 19.16
N VAL A 91 -5.13 22.41 18.14
CA VAL A 91 -6.28 22.14 17.26
C VAL A 91 -6.69 20.68 17.44
N THR A 92 -7.98 20.45 17.72
CA THR A 92 -8.60 19.12 17.77
C THR A 92 -9.87 19.14 16.93
N PHE A 93 -10.35 17.96 16.48
CA PHE A 93 -11.62 17.91 15.76
C PHE A 93 -12.37 16.60 15.99
N GLU A 94 -13.70 16.72 15.97
CA GLU A 94 -14.62 15.63 16.18
C GLU A 94 -15.75 15.65 15.16
N VAL A 95 -16.26 14.47 14.83
CA VAL A 95 -17.46 14.32 13.99
C VAL A 95 -18.54 13.67 14.83
N SER A 96 -19.75 14.22 14.77
CA SER A 96 -20.91 13.61 15.43
C SER A 96 -21.34 12.33 14.71
N ASP A 97 -22.16 11.50 15.37
CA ASP A 97 -22.95 10.50 14.67
C ASP A 97 -23.68 11.15 13.49
N LEU A 98 -23.79 10.42 12.37
CA LEU A 98 -24.64 10.82 11.26
C LEU A 98 -26.01 10.18 11.46
N ARG A 99 -27.08 10.97 11.43
CA ARG A 99 -28.43 10.54 11.79
C ARG A 99 -29.44 10.73 10.67
N ASN A 100 -30.27 9.70 10.46
CA ASN A 100 -31.47 9.72 9.60
C ASN A 100 -32.66 9.20 10.41
N GLY A 101 -33.36 10.10 11.08
CA GLY A 101 -34.39 9.72 12.06
C GLY A 101 -33.81 8.85 13.18
N LYS A 102 -34.27 7.59 13.27
CA LYS A 102 -33.73 6.60 14.23
C LYS A 102 -32.51 5.85 13.73
N ALA A 103 -32.20 5.91 12.45
CA ALA A 103 -31.02 5.25 11.88
C ALA A 103 -29.77 6.09 12.16
N ILE A 104 -28.66 5.43 12.48
CA ILE A 104 -27.43 6.06 12.90
C ILE A 104 -26.25 5.38 12.19
N ILE A 105 -25.36 6.18 11.62
CA ILE A 105 -23.98 5.78 11.31
C ILE A 105 -23.13 6.39 12.43
N PRO A 106 -22.57 5.57 13.34
CA PRO A 106 -21.90 6.09 14.52
C PRO A 106 -20.56 6.74 14.15
N ALA A 107 -20.14 7.73 14.91
CA ALA A 107 -18.86 8.45 14.74
C ALA A 107 -17.65 7.51 14.72
N SER A 108 -17.74 6.34 15.36
CA SER A 108 -16.69 5.31 15.31
C SER A 108 -16.48 4.67 13.93
N ARG A 109 -17.36 4.89 12.97
CA ARG A 109 -17.21 4.52 11.56
C ARG A 109 -16.54 5.60 10.72
N ILE A 110 -16.15 6.71 11.35
CA ILE A 110 -15.52 7.85 10.68
C ILE A 110 -14.10 7.99 11.21
N ASN A 111 -13.13 7.64 10.38
CA ASN A 111 -11.73 7.90 10.68
C ASN A 111 -11.43 9.38 10.43
N LYS A 112 -10.54 9.94 11.24
CA LYS A 112 -10.20 11.37 11.24
C LYS A 112 -8.69 11.51 11.15
N TYR A 113 -8.22 12.39 10.26
CA TYR A 113 -6.79 12.60 10.05
C TYR A 113 -6.48 14.08 9.88
N PHE A 114 -5.39 14.54 10.50
CA PHE A 114 -4.72 15.74 10.03
C PHE A 114 -3.95 15.40 8.76
N VAL A 115 -4.08 16.21 7.72
CA VAL A 115 -3.26 16.04 6.53
C VAL A 115 -1.95 16.77 6.73
N ARG A 116 -0.85 16.03 6.80
CA ARG A 116 0.50 16.59 6.98
C ARG A 116 1.14 16.86 5.63
N TYR A 117 2.00 17.86 5.62
CA TYR A 117 2.76 18.22 4.44
C TYR A 117 4.06 17.46 4.36
N VAL A 118 4.34 16.92 3.17
CA VAL A 118 5.56 16.17 2.88
C VAL A 118 6.32 16.84 1.75
N MET A 119 7.66 16.73 1.81
CA MET A 119 8.52 17.26 0.76
C MET A 119 8.49 16.33 -0.44
N THR A 120 8.32 16.91 -1.62
CA THR A 120 8.38 16.22 -2.90
C THR A 120 9.10 17.05 -3.93
N ASP A 121 9.46 16.46 -5.06
CA ASP A 121 9.98 17.15 -6.24
C ASP A 121 9.26 16.62 -7.49
N TRP A 122 9.47 17.30 -8.60
CA TRP A 122 9.02 16.84 -9.90
C TRP A 122 10.05 15.88 -10.46
N HIS A 123 9.78 14.58 -10.48
CA HIS A 123 10.60 13.58 -11.15
C HIS A 123 12.10 13.91 -11.15
N GLU A 124 12.85 13.46 -10.18
CA GLU A 124 14.31 13.59 -10.13
C GLU A 124 14.86 15.04 -10.16
N ASN A 125 14.01 16.06 -10.36
CA ASN A 125 14.43 17.45 -10.30
C ASN A 125 14.49 17.93 -8.85
N LYS A 126 15.46 17.43 -8.09
CA LYS A 126 15.67 17.76 -6.66
C LYS A 126 15.88 19.24 -6.38
N SER A 127 16.20 20.04 -7.41
CA SER A 127 16.34 21.50 -7.25
C SER A 127 15.01 22.24 -7.18
N ASP A 128 13.89 21.57 -7.46
CA ASP A 128 12.55 22.13 -7.49
C ASP A 128 11.62 21.50 -6.44
N SER A 129 12.15 21.20 -5.27
CA SER A 129 11.38 20.61 -4.17
C SER A 129 10.33 21.58 -3.61
N PHE A 130 9.19 21.04 -3.18
CA PHE A 130 8.07 21.78 -2.60
C PHE A 130 7.27 20.92 -1.63
N LEU A 131 6.44 21.55 -0.78
CA LEU A 131 5.56 20.84 0.16
C LEU A 131 4.18 20.61 -0.44
N LEU A 132 3.68 19.38 -0.29
CA LEU A 132 2.30 19.03 -0.59
C LEU A 132 1.61 18.32 0.58
N PRO A 133 0.29 18.50 0.76
CA PRO A 133 -0.49 17.76 1.74
C PRO A 133 -0.74 16.35 1.20
N ASP A 134 -0.17 15.32 1.86
CA ASP A 134 -0.26 13.94 1.40
C ASP A 134 -0.46 12.93 2.54
N HIS A 135 0.27 13.07 3.64
CA HIS A 135 0.23 12.10 4.73
C HIS A 135 -1.00 12.28 5.62
N LEU A 136 -1.86 11.26 5.66
CA LEU A 136 -3.00 11.18 6.58
C LEU A 136 -2.52 10.74 7.97
N SER A 137 -2.33 11.71 8.87
CA SER A 137 -1.83 11.47 10.23
C SER A 137 -2.97 11.20 11.20
N PRO A 138 -2.92 10.11 11.99
CA PRO A 138 -3.93 9.78 12.99
C PRO A 138 -3.77 10.56 14.30
N GLU A 139 -3.00 11.63 14.32
CA GLU A 139 -2.86 12.52 15.49
C GLU A 139 -4.23 13.00 15.96
N THR A 140 -4.43 13.05 17.27
CA THR A 140 -5.69 13.53 17.86
C THR A 140 -5.69 15.04 18.10
N GLU A 141 -4.52 15.65 18.09
CA GLU A 141 -4.33 17.10 18.23
C GLU A 141 -3.07 17.56 17.50
N MET A 142 -3.05 18.80 17.07
CA MET A 142 -1.93 19.39 16.35
C MET A 142 -1.78 20.87 16.68
N LYS A 143 -0.54 21.37 16.74
CA LYS A 143 -0.21 22.79 16.66
C LYS A 143 -0.29 23.23 15.20
N VAL A 144 -0.92 24.37 14.92
CA VAL A 144 -0.99 24.97 13.58
C VAL A 144 -0.36 26.34 13.62
N GLU A 145 0.66 26.56 12.81
CA GLU A 145 1.40 27.82 12.76
C GLU A 145 0.59 28.94 12.09
N ALA A 146 0.93 30.18 12.42
CA ALA A 146 0.36 31.36 11.78
C ALA A 146 0.55 31.34 10.25
N ARG A 147 -0.41 31.91 9.53
CA ARG A 147 -0.41 32.02 8.05
C ARG A 147 -0.25 30.66 7.37
N THR A 148 -0.97 29.65 7.90
CA THR A 148 -1.01 28.32 7.30
C THR A 148 -2.45 27.84 7.10
N THR A 149 -2.58 26.96 6.12
CA THR A 149 -3.77 26.16 5.88
C THR A 149 -3.48 24.73 6.29
N ARG A 150 -4.41 24.13 7.04
CA ARG A 150 -4.34 22.72 7.48
C ARG A 150 -5.57 21.98 6.99
N PRO A 151 -5.40 21.03 6.04
CA PRO A 151 -6.48 20.16 5.65
C PRO A 151 -6.75 19.11 6.75
N LEU A 152 -8.03 18.78 6.91
CA LEU A 152 -8.57 17.77 7.80
C LEU A 152 -9.33 16.75 6.96
N TRP A 153 -8.99 15.48 7.06
CA TRP A 153 -9.57 14.42 6.24
C TRP A 153 -10.48 13.53 7.06
N LEU A 154 -11.64 13.22 6.49
CA LEU A 154 -12.60 12.26 7.01
C LEU A 154 -12.70 11.07 6.06
N ASP A 155 -12.70 9.87 6.61
CA ASP A 155 -12.94 8.62 5.92
C ASP A 155 -14.17 7.97 6.54
N ILE A 156 -15.30 7.99 5.83
CA ILE A 156 -16.60 7.56 6.31
C ILE A 156 -16.91 6.18 5.75
N ARG A 157 -17.03 5.19 6.62
CA ARG A 157 -17.39 3.81 6.24
C ARG A 157 -18.88 3.59 6.43
N VAL A 158 -19.62 3.55 5.33
CA VAL A 158 -21.06 3.34 5.32
C VAL A 158 -21.36 1.85 5.57
N PRO A 159 -22.12 1.48 6.62
CA PRO A 159 -22.47 0.08 6.85
C PRO A 159 -23.28 -0.52 5.69
N GLN A 160 -23.09 -1.80 5.38
CA GLN A 160 -23.89 -2.49 4.35
C GLN A 160 -25.38 -2.59 4.73
N ASP A 161 -25.69 -2.61 6.02
CA ASP A 161 -27.05 -2.62 6.57
C ASP A 161 -27.63 -1.22 6.84
N ALA A 162 -26.91 -0.15 6.47
CA ALA A 162 -27.40 1.23 6.60
C ALA A 162 -28.73 1.40 5.85
N LYS A 163 -29.68 2.09 6.46
CA LYS A 163 -30.95 2.41 5.79
C LYS A 163 -30.71 3.48 4.72
N PRO A 164 -31.27 3.34 3.52
CA PRO A 164 -31.21 4.40 2.52
C PRO A 164 -31.83 5.70 3.03
N GLY A 165 -31.28 6.84 2.60
CA GLY A 165 -31.76 8.18 2.96
C GLY A 165 -30.65 9.13 3.37
N THR A 166 -31.01 10.35 3.74
CA THR A 166 -30.05 11.41 4.07
C THR A 166 -29.70 11.38 5.55
N TYR A 167 -28.46 11.12 5.85
CA TYR A 167 -27.87 11.21 7.19
C TYR A 167 -27.24 12.58 7.39
N LYS A 168 -27.44 13.19 8.55
CA LYS A 168 -26.91 14.50 8.90
C LYS A 168 -26.05 14.44 10.14
N GLY A 169 -24.95 15.16 10.12
CA GLY A 169 -24.02 15.31 11.24
C GLY A 169 -23.25 16.62 11.16
N THR A 170 -22.25 16.75 12.01
CA THR A 170 -21.48 17.99 12.16
C THR A 170 -20.03 17.65 12.41
N LEU A 171 -19.12 18.30 11.66
CA LEU A 171 -17.72 18.41 12.01
C LEU A 171 -17.54 19.58 12.96
N THR A 172 -16.90 19.38 14.11
CA THR A 172 -16.51 20.41 15.07
C THR A 172 -15.00 20.46 15.20
N VAL A 173 -14.41 21.61 14.96
CA VAL A 173 -12.96 21.87 15.11
C VAL A 173 -12.77 22.86 16.23
N ASN A 174 -11.98 22.49 17.25
CA ASN A 174 -11.65 23.37 18.38
C ASN A 174 -10.22 23.90 18.18
N CYS A 175 -10.10 25.22 18.18
CA CYS A 175 -8.86 25.95 18.06
C CYS A 175 -8.65 26.81 19.33
N ASP A 176 -7.77 26.39 20.23
CA ASP A 176 -7.49 27.09 21.49
C ASP A 176 -8.75 27.48 22.29
N GLY A 177 -9.77 26.59 22.32
CA GLY A 177 -11.04 26.80 23.00
C GLY A 177 -12.12 27.47 22.15
N GLN A 178 -11.84 27.98 20.96
CA GLN A 178 -12.83 28.44 20.01
C GLN A 178 -13.30 27.30 19.12
N ALA A 179 -14.59 27.02 19.09
CA ALA A 179 -15.18 25.98 18.25
C ALA A 179 -15.67 26.55 16.91
N PHE A 180 -15.34 25.82 15.83
CA PHE A 180 -15.88 26.03 14.48
C PHE A 180 -16.67 24.79 14.09
N THR A 181 -17.82 24.97 13.46
CA THR A 181 -18.69 23.84 13.05
C THR A 181 -19.04 23.91 11.57
N LEU A 182 -19.08 22.74 10.92
CA LEU A 182 -19.53 22.56 9.56
C LEU A 182 -20.58 21.45 9.50
N PRO A 183 -21.78 21.70 8.95
CA PRO A 183 -22.76 20.64 8.71
C PRO A 183 -22.27 19.70 7.60
N LEU A 184 -22.54 18.41 7.79
CA LEU A 184 -22.28 17.32 6.86
C LEU A 184 -23.59 16.59 6.58
N SER A 185 -23.89 16.35 5.31
CA SER A 185 -24.97 15.49 4.85
C SER A 185 -24.41 14.35 4.01
N LEU A 186 -24.91 13.14 4.25
CA LEU A 186 -24.53 11.94 3.49
C LEU A 186 -25.82 11.28 2.96
N GLN A 187 -26.00 11.25 1.65
CA GLN A 187 -27.08 10.56 0.98
C GLN A 187 -26.68 9.10 0.75
N VAL A 188 -27.28 8.18 1.50
CA VAL A 188 -27.05 6.73 1.32
C VAL A 188 -28.06 6.19 0.32
N CYS A 189 -27.58 5.65 -0.79
CA CYS A 189 -28.38 5.00 -1.84
C CYS A 189 -28.83 3.59 -1.42
N SER A 190 -29.80 3.03 -2.13
CA SER A 190 -30.30 1.67 -1.86
C SER A 190 -29.37 0.55 -2.31
N ARG A 191 -28.41 0.83 -3.22
CA ARG A 191 -27.43 -0.15 -3.70
C ARG A 191 -26.45 -0.54 -2.61
N VAL A 192 -26.01 -1.80 -2.66
CA VAL A 192 -24.98 -2.33 -1.76
C VAL A 192 -23.72 -2.61 -2.56
N LEU A 193 -22.59 -2.08 -2.11
CA LEU A 193 -21.29 -2.46 -2.62
C LEU A 193 -20.94 -3.85 -2.04
N PRO A 194 -20.54 -4.83 -2.86
CA PRO A 194 -20.02 -6.09 -2.35
C PRO A 194 -18.79 -5.90 -1.45
N GLU A 195 -18.48 -6.92 -0.64
CA GLU A 195 -17.24 -6.90 0.14
C GLU A 195 -16.02 -6.80 -0.79
N PRO A 196 -14.94 -6.09 -0.41
CA PRO A 196 -13.76 -5.91 -1.25
C PRO A 196 -13.13 -7.23 -1.75
N SER A 197 -13.22 -8.29 -0.96
CA SER A 197 -12.75 -9.63 -1.36
C SER A 197 -13.53 -10.24 -2.54
N GLU A 198 -14.74 -9.76 -2.78
CA GLU A 198 -15.66 -10.22 -3.85
C GLU A 198 -15.60 -9.34 -5.11
N TRP A 199 -14.85 -8.23 -5.09
CA TRP A 199 -14.72 -7.38 -6.27
C TRP A 199 -13.98 -8.13 -7.38
N ALA A 200 -14.48 -8.03 -8.61
CA ALA A 200 -13.88 -8.64 -9.77
C ALA A 200 -12.57 -7.97 -10.19
N PHE A 201 -12.37 -6.72 -9.80
CA PHE A 201 -11.18 -5.94 -10.11
C PHE A 201 -9.93 -6.59 -9.50
N HIS A 202 -8.92 -6.85 -10.33
CA HIS A 202 -7.66 -7.49 -9.92
C HIS A 202 -6.63 -6.41 -9.56
N LEU A 203 -6.67 -5.95 -8.33
CA LEU A 203 -5.71 -4.98 -7.80
C LEU A 203 -4.46 -5.72 -7.29
N ASP A 204 -3.30 -5.29 -7.77
CA ASP A 204 -1.98 -5.72 -7.31
C ASP A 204 -1.14 -4.50 -6.95
N LEU A 205 -1.01 -4.24 -5.67
CA LEU A 205 -0.14 -3.18 -5.12
C LEU A 205 1.02 -3.84 -4.36
N TRP A 206 2.21 -3.73 -4.89
CA TRP A 206 3.41 -4.35 -4.32
C TRP A 206 3.67 -3.86 -2.89
N GLN A 207 3.71 -4.80 -1.95
CA GLN A 207 3.91 -4.48 -0.55
C GLN A 207 5.40 -4.46 -0.19
N ASN A 208 5.81 -3.46 0.60
CA ASN A 208 7.16 -3.34 1.14
C ASN A 208 7.17 -3.45 2.68
N PRO A 209 7.22 -4.68 3.24
CA PRO A 209 7.26 -4.87 4.68
C PRO A 209 8.53 -4.30 5.33
N TYR A 210 9.64 -4.23 4.60
CA TYR A 210 10.93 -3.74 5.11
C TYR A 210 10.88 -2.25 5.46
N ALA A 211 10.19 -1.45 4.66
CA ALA A 211 9.95 -0.03 4.93
C ALA A 211 9.20 0.17 6.27
N VAL A 212 8.23 -0.69 6.57
CA VAL A 212 7.48 -0.62 7.83
C VAL A 212 8.39 -0.89 9.03
N ALA A 213 9.24 -1.92 8.95
CA ALA A 213 10.19 -2.23 10.03
C ALA A 213 11.15 -1.07 10.28
N ARG A 214 11.70 -0.46 9.21
CA ARG A 214 12.59 0.72 9.33
C ARG A 214 11.87 1.91 9.93
N TYR A 215 10.70 2.26 9.42
CA TYR A 215 9.95 3.43 9.87
C TYR A 215 9.61 3.36 11.37
N PHE A 216 9.15 2.20 11.84
CA PHE A 216 8.82 1.99 13.25
C PHE A 216 9.99 1.55 14.10
N ASN A 217 11.19 1.39 13.52
CA ASN A 217 12.41 0.94 14.20
C ASN A 217 12.19 -0.34 15.03
N VAL A 218 11.60 -1.35 14.40
CA VAL A 218 11.32 -2.66 15.00
C VAL A 218 12.07 -3.78 14.28
N PRO A 219 12.46 -4.86 14.98
CA PRO A 219 13.10 -5.99 14.31
C PRO A 219 12.20 -6.62 13.27
N LEU A 220 12.76 -6.92 12.09
CA LEU A 220 12.07 -7.62 11.01
C LEU A 220 11.42 -8.91 11.53
N TRP A 221 10.19 -9.15 11.07
CA TRP A 221 9.40 -10.35 11.35
C TRP A 221 9.10 -10.62 12.84
N SER A 222 9.34 -9.62 13.70
CA SER A 222 8.92 -9.66 15.11
C SER A 222 7.41 -9.47 15.25
N LYS A 223 6.88 -9.77 16.44
CA LYS A 223 5.46 -9.49 16.73
C LYS A 223 5.13 -8.00 16.55
N ALA A 224 6.01 -7.10 17.00
CA ALA A 224 5.82 -5.66 16.85
C ALA A 224 5.75 -5.25 15.36
N HIS A 225 6.59 -5.85 14.51
CA HIS A 225 6.55 -5.60 13.06
C HIS A 225 5.19 -5.99 12.46
N PHE A 226 4.69 -7.19 12.74
CA PHE A 226 3.37 -7.63 12.27
C PHE A 226 2.23 -6.76 12.84
N ASP A 227 2.34 -6.31 14.09
CA ASP A 227 1.34 -5.43 14.68
C ASP A 227 1.27 -4.08 13.96
N HIS A 228 2.42 -3.49 13.57
CA HIS A 228 2.47 -2.24 12.78
C HIS A 228 2.03 -2.43 11.33
N MET A 229 2.31 -3.57 10.70
CA MET A 229 1.86 -3.87 9.34
C MET A 229 0.34 -4.08 9.24
N ARG A 230 -0.28 -4.67 10.26
CA ARG A 230 -1.69 -5.09 10.20
C ARG A 230 -2.67 -4.00 9.77
N PRO A 231 -2.66 -2.77 10.33
CA PRO A 231 -3.60 -1.73 9.89
C PRO A 231 -3.38 -1.31 8.43
N ILE A 232 -2.13 -1.32 7.95
CA ILE A 232 -1.77 -0.98 6.57
C ILE A 232 -2.28 -2.06 5.61
N MET A 233 -2.01 -3.34 5.91
CA MET A 233 -2.43 -4.46 5.06
C MET A 233 -3.95 -4.64 5.05
N LYS A 234 -4.62 -4.35 6.17
CA LYS A 234 -6.09 -4.28 6.18
C LYS A 234 -6.63 -3.14 5.34
N LEU A 235 -5.95 -2.00 5.28
CA LEU A 235 -6.33 -0.90 4.41
C LEU A 235 -6.24 -1.29 2.93
N LEU A 236 -5.19 -2.05 2.54
CA LEU A 236 -5.07 -2.61 1.19
C LEU A 236 -6.18 -3.62 0.90
N ALA A 237 -6.45 -4.53 1.82
CA ALA A 237 -7.56 -5.49 1.69
C ALA A 237 -8.90 -4.78 1.52
N ASP A 238 -9.16 -3.71 2.29
CA ASP A 238 -10.37 -2.88 2.19
C ASP A 238 -10.43 -2.09 0.85
N ALA A 239 -9.30 -1.93 0.15
CA ALA A 239 -9.23 -1.37 -1.20
C ALA A 239 -9.39 -2.43 -2.31
N GLY A 240 -9.53 -3.70 -1.94
CA GLY A 240 -9.73 -4.79 -2.89
C GLY A 240 -8.45 -5.46 -3.39
N GLU A 241 -7.32 -5.28 -2.69
CA GLU A 241 -6.06 -5.96 -2.98
C GLU A 241 -6.24 -7.47 -3.09
N LYS A 242 -5.65 -8.08 -4.11
CA LYS A 242 -5.77 -9.52 -4.39
C LYS A 242 -4.47 -10.28 -4.23
N VAL A 243 -3.32 -9.59 -4.28
CA VAL A 243 -2.01 -10.20 -4.48
C VAL A 243 -1.12 -10.02 -3.26
N ILE A 244 -0.38 -11.06 -2.92
CA ILE A 244 0.65 -11.04 -1.86
C ILE A 244 2.00 -11.01 -2.55
N THR A 245 2.74 -9.89 -2.42
CA THR A 245 4.10 -9.77 -2.93
C THR A 245 5.10 -10.47 -2.00
N CYS A 246 5.86 -11.43 -2.52
CA CYS A 246 6.87 -12.17 -1.77
C CYS A 246 8.24 -12.04 -2.44
N SER A 247 9.29 -11.77 -1.69
CA SER A 247 10.67 -11.86 -2.17
C SER A 247 11.23 -13.25 -1.88
N ILE A 248 11.48 -14.04 -2.93
CA ILE A 248 12.04 -15.40 -2.81
C ILE A 248 13.54 -15.46 -3.02
N ILE A 249 14.17 -14.35 -3.34
CA ILE A 249 15.62 -14.16 -3.42
C ILE A 249 16.00 -12.85 -2.74
N GLN A 250 17.30 -12.67 -2.51
CA GLN A 250 17.87 -11.44 -1.98
C GLN A 250 17.83 -10.35 -3.06
N HIS A 251 17.38 -9.15 -2.71
CA HIS A 251 17.37 -7.97 -3.58
C HIS A 251 16.79 -8.21 -4.99
N PRO A 252 15.54 -8.65 -5.14
CA PRO A 252 14.96 -8.96 -6.45
C PRO A 252 15.01 -7.76 -7.41
N TRP A 253 14.79 -6.54 -6.90
CA TRP A 253 14.79 -5.28 -7.68
C TRP A 253 16.06 -4.44 -7.53
N ASN A 254 17.00 -4.88 -6.72
CA ASN A 254 18.36 -4.40 -6.69
C ASN A 254 18.54 -2.89 -6.69
N SER A 255 18.38 -2.28 -5.53
CA SER A 255 18.51 -0.83 -5.29
C SER A 255 17.46 0.09 -5.97
N GLN A 256 16.44 -0.43 -6.59
CA GLN A 256 15.27 0.38 -7.00
C GLN A 256 14.37 0.74 -5.82
N THR A 257 14.55 0.09 -4.68
CA THR A 257 13.86 0.39 -3.42
C THR A 257 14.85 0.95 -2.40
N TYR A 258 14.40 1.90 -1.58
CA TYR A 258 15.26 2.44 -0.51
C TYR A 258 15.62 1.36 0.52
N ASP A 259 14.65 0.53 0.90
CA ASP A 259 14.86 -0.58 1.82
C ASP A 259 15.25 -1.84 1.04
N PRO A 260 16.34 -2.52 1.41
CA PRO A 260 16.72 -3.78 0.79
C PRO A 260 15.69 -4.86 1.12
N PHE A 261 15.25 -5.60 0.11
CA PHE A 261 14.42 -6.78 0.29
C PHE A 261 15.29 -8.00 0.56
N GLU A 262 15.09 -8.63 1.70
CA GLU A 262 15.72 -9.91 2.00
C GLU A 262 14.89 -11.05 1.40
N SER A 263 15.53 -12.20 1.15
CA SER A 263 14.80 -13.41 0.80
C SER A 263 13.94 -13.87 1.97
N MET A 264 12.65 -14.08 1.76
CA MET A 264 11.75 -14.68 2.75
C MET A 264 11.97 -16.20 2.90
N ILE A 265 12.86 -16.78 2.07
CA ILE A 265 13.20 -18.20 2.07
C ILE A 265 14.70 -18.35 2.22
N ALA A 266 15.16 -18.92 3.33
CA ALA A 266 16.57 -19.20 3.51
C ALA A 266 16.98 -20.45 2.72
N LYS A 267 18.08 -20.37 2.00
CA LYS A 267 18.65 -21.44 1.18
C LYS A 267 19.97 -21.91 1.79
N MET A 268 20.07 -23.18 2.12
CA MET A 268 21.25 -23.75 2.79
C MET A 268 21.80 -24.94 2.00
N LYS A 269 23.04 -24.84 1.56
CA LYS A 269 23.77 -25.95 0.96
C LYS A 269 24.42 -26.77 2.07
N GLN A 270 24.04 -28.04 2.18
CA GLN A 270 24.55 -28.96 3.21
C GLN A 270 25.96 -29.43 2.89
N ILE A 271 26.65 -30.03 3.88
CA ILE A 271 28.05 -30.53 3.73
C ILE A 271 28.13 -31.63 2.65
N ASP A 272 27.08 -32.42 2.48
CA ASP A 272 26.98 -33.47 1.46
C ASP A 272 26.58 -32.93 0.07
N GLY A 273 26.43 -31.60 -0.07
CA GLY A 273 26.04 -30.92 -1.31
C GLY A 273 24.53 -30.85 -1.55
N SER A 274 23.70 -31.47 -0.72
CA SER A 274 22.23 -31.35 -0.81
C SER A 274 21.74 -29.97 -0.37
N TRP A 275 20.50 -29.62 -0.72
CA TRP A 275 19.89 -28.35 -0.37
C TRP A 275 18.82 -28.54 0.71
N LYS A 276 18.75 -27.57 1.63
CA LYS A 276 17.67 -27.42 2.59
C LYS A 276 17.13 -25.98 2.52
N TYR A 277 15.82 -25.84 2.60
CA TYR A 277 15.15 -24.56 2.53
C TYR A 277 14.34 -24.31 3.81
N ASP A 278 14.38 -23.07 4.32
CA ASP A 278 13.55 -22.66 5.45
C ASP A 278 12.52 -21.64 4.98
N TYR A 279 11.27 -22.06 5.05
CA TYR A 279 10.10 -21.28 4.63
C TYR A 279 9.44 -20.51 5.77
N THR A 280 10.04 -20.48 6.96
CA THR A 280 9.39 -19.90 8.16
C THR A 280 8.91 -18.47 7.97
N VAL A 281 9.73 -17.60 7.37
CA VAL A 281 9.37 -16.19 7.13
C VAL A 281 8.32 -16.11 6.03
N PHE A 282 8.50 -16.82 4.93
CA PHE A 282 7.55 -16.89 3.82
C PHE A 282 6.16 -17.32 4.31
N ASP A 283 6.09 -18.43 5.04
CA ASP A 283 4.82 -18.96 5.56
C ASP A 283 4.11 -17.99 6.49
N ARG A 284 4.86 -17.34 7.38
CA ARG A 284 4.30 -16.36 8.32
C ARG A 284 3.79 -15.12 7.60
N TRP A 285 4.51 -14.64 6.59
CA TRP A 285 4.11 -13.50 5.79
C TRP A 285 2.83 -13.80 5.00
N VAL A 286 2.82 -14.89 4.25
CA VAL A 286 1.65 -15.30 3.44
C VAL A 286 0.42 -15.49 4.33
N GLN A 287 0.56 -16.24 5.45
CA GLN A 287 -0.57 -16.44 6.38
C GLN A 287 -1.06 -15.11 6.97
N PHE A 288 -0.15 -14.23 7.37
CA PHE A 288 -0.51 -12.91 7.89
C PHE A 288 -1.30 -12.08 6.89
N MET A 289 -0.90 -12.08 5.61
CA MET A 289 -1.62 -11.37 4.54
C MET A 289 -3.00 -11.97 4.30
N MET A 290 -3.12 -13.31 4.30
CA MET A 290 -4.41 -13.99 4.23
C MET A 290 -5.31 -13.64 5.42
N ASP A 291 -4.76 -13.57 6.63
CA ASP A 291 -5.49 -13.15 7.85
C ASP A 291 -5.92 -11.66 7.78
N CYS A 292 -5.26 -10.84 6.97
CA CYS A 292 -5.68 -9.47 6.69
C CYS A 292 -6.77 -9.37 5.62
N GLY A 293 -7.04 -10.44 4.87
CA GLY A 293 -8.06 -10.51 3.82
C GLY A 293 -7.52 -10.50 2.38
N ILE A 294 -6.21 -10.65 2.20
CA ILE A 294 -5.54 -10.70 0.88
C ILE A 294 -5.13 -12.15 0.62
N ASP A 295 -5.86 -12.89 -0.22
CA ASP A 295 -5.71 -14.34 -0.31
C ASP A 295 -5.87 -14.94 -1.71
N LYS A 296 -5.95 -14.13 -2.79
CA LYS A 296 -6.27 -14.65 -4.12
C LYS A 296 -5.04 -15.14 -4.88
N GLN A 297 -3.93 -14.41 -4.79
CA GLN A 297 -2.70 -14.69 -5.51
C GLN A 297 -1.47 -14.46 -4.62
N ILE A 298 -0.39 -15.19 -4.88
CA ILE A 298 0.91 -15.05 -4.20
C ILE A 298 1.94 -14.91 -5.30
N ASP A 299 2.57 -13.73 -5.43
CA ASP A 299 3.57 -13.46 -6.43
C ASP A 299 4.97 -13.46 -5.86
N CYS A 300 5.78 -14.38 -6.38
CA CYS A 300 7.10 -14.72 -5.84
C CYS A 300 8.21 -14.13 -6.70
N TYR A 301 8.69 -12.96 -6.34
CA TYR A 301 9.75 -12.18 -7.01
C TYR A 301 11.12 -12.66 -6.57
N THR A 302 12.06 -12.87 -7.45
CA THR A 302 12.01 -13.15 -8.88
C THR A 302 13.16 -14.11 -9.20
N LEU A 303 13.05 -14.88 -10.27
CA LEU A 303 14.13 -15.76 -10.70
C LEU A 303 15.15 -15.05 -11.63
N VAL A 304 14.81 -13.88 -12.13
CA VAL A 304 15.66 -13.08 -13.03
C VAL A 304 15.95 -11.71 -12.42
N PRO A 305 16.68 -11.65 -11.29
CA PRO A 305 16.97 -10.39 -10.61
C PRO A 305 17.81 -9.46 -11.48
N TRP A 306 17.74 -8.16 -11.20
CA TRP A 306 18.40 -7.14 -12.02
C TRP A 306 19.91 -7.30 -12.12
N HIS A 307 20.59 -7.84 -11.10
CA HIS A 307 22.04 -8.06 -11.11
C HIS A 307 22.46 -9.53 -11.27
N TYR A 308 21.48 -10.45 -11.41
CA TYR A 308 21.72 -11.90 -11.49
C TYR A 308 22.51 -12.45 -10.31
N VAL A 309 22.29 -11.93 -9.12
CA VAL A 309 22.99 -12.28 -7.88
C VAL A 309 22.08 -13.09 -6.98
N PHE A 310 22.60 -14.20 -6.46
CA PHE A 310 21.89 -15.11 -5.59
C PHE A 310 22.73 -15.45 -4.37
N ASP A 311 22.13 -15.44 -3.19
CA ASP A 311 22.78 -15.76 -1.94
C ASP A 311 22.27 -17.08 -1.37
N TYR A 312 23.17 -17.84 -0.75
CA TYR A 312 22.84 -19.01 0.05
C TYR A 312 23.84 -19.20 1.18
N TYR A 313 23.43 -19.91 2.23
CA TYR A 313 24.32 -20.28 3.31
C TYR A 313 25.00 -21.61 3.00
N ASP A 314 26.31 -21.67 3.04
CA ASP A 314 27.11 -22.87 2.83
C ASP A 314 27.54 -23.46 4.17
N CYS A 315 26.92 -24.59 4.55
CA CYS A 315 27.20 -25.29 5.80
C CYS A 315 28.64 -25.85 5.87
N ALA A 316 29.26 -26.15 4.72
CA ALA A 316 30.63 -26.69 4.68
C ALA A 316 31.67 -25.60 5.05
N THR A 317 31.41 -24.36 4.67
CA THR A 317 32.31 -23.24 4.96
C THR A 317 31.81 -22.34 6.08
N ASN A 318 30.60 -22.62 6.62
CA ASN A 318 29.93 -21.85 7.66
C ASN A 318 29.84 -20.35 7.32
N SER A 319 29.47 -20.04 6.07
CA SER A 319 29.41 -18.68 5.58
C SER A 319 28.37 -18.51 4.48
N THR A 320 27.85 -17.28 4.34
CA THR A 320 27.02 -16.90 3.18
C THR A 320 27.90 -16.85 1.94
N LYS A 321 27.42 -17.44 0.85
CA LYS A 321 27.99 -17.38 -0.49
C LYS A 321 27.08 -16.55 -1.37
N THR A 322 27.72 -15.76 -2.23
CA THR A 322 27.05 -14.99 -3.27
C THR A 322 27.51 -15.51 -4.61
N VAL A 323 26.56 -15.88 -5.46
CA VAL A 323 26.83 -16.36 -6.83
C VAL A 323 26.19 -15.38 -7.81
N LYS A 324 26.98 -14.96 -8.81
CA LYS A 324 26.46 -14.20 -9.95
C LYS A 324 26.36 -15.14 -11.14
N CYS A 325 25.13 -15.42 -11.56
CA CYS A 325 24.89 -16.31 -12.71
C CYS A 325 23.59 -15.93 -13.43
N GLU A 326 23.62 -16.00 -14.75
CA GLU A 326 22.48 -15.75 -15.61
C GLU A 326 21.65 -17.01 -15.86
N PRO A 327 20.33 -16.91 -16.19
CA PRO A 327 19.45 -18.07 -16.38
C PRO A 327 19.93 -19.16 -17.34
N LYS A 328 20.79 -18.83 -18.31
CA LYS A 328 21.35 -19.79 -19.28
C LYS A 328 22.57 -20.56 -18.77
N GLN A 329 23.12 -20.20 -17.62
CA GLN A 329 24.34 -20.80 -17.09
C GLN A 329 24.05 -22.06 -16.26
N ALA A 330 25.00 -22.99 -16.23
CA ALA A 330 24.87 -24.24 -15.48
C ALA A 330 24.70 -23.97 -13.97
N GLU A 331 25.44 -23.03 -13.44
CA GLU A 331 25.42 -22.61 -12.04
C GLU A 331 24.01 -22.12 -11.62
N TYR A 332 23.33 -21.38 -12.51
CA TYR A 332 21.97 -20.95 -12.27
C TYR A 332 21.03 -22.16 -12.14
N ARG A 333 21.15 -23.11 -13.05
CA ARG A 333 20.34 -24.35 -13.02
C ARG A 333 20.59 -25.16 -11.75
N GLU A 334 21.85 -25.32 -11.35
CA GLU A 334 22.23 -26.04 -10.13
C GLU A 334 21.66 -25.40 -8.85
N LEU A 335 21.51 -24.10 -8.84
CA LEU A 335 20.96 -23.35 -7.72
C LEU A 335 19.43 -23.33 -7.72
N ILE A 336 18.81 -23.08 -8.86
CA ILE A 336 17.38 -22.73 -8.95
C ILE A 336 16.49 -23.96 -9.16
N LEU A 337 16.91 -24.97 -9.92
CA LEU A 337 16.07 -26.14 -10.19
C LEU A 337 15.74 -26.95 -8.93
N PRO A 338 16.70 -27.27 -8.04
CA PRO A 338 16.39 -27.95 -6.78
C PRO A 338 15.45 -27.12 -5.89
N PHE A 339 15.67 -25.81 -5.84
CA PHE A 339 14.80 -24.89 -5.10
C PHE A 339 13.37 -24.92 -5.63
N LEU A 340 13.16 -24.79 -6.92
CA LEU A 340 11.81 -24.80 -7.50
C LEU A 340 11.07 -26.12 -7.25
N LYS A 341 11.76 -27.26 -7.32
CA LYS A 341 11.16 -28.58 -7.04
C LYS A 341 10.72 -28.70 -5.57
N ASP A 342 11.56 -28.27 -4.64
CA ASP A 342 11.24 -28.29 -3.21
C ASP A 342 10.13 -27.29 -2.88
N PHE A 343 10.19 -26.08 -3.47
CA PHE A 343 9.19 -25.06 -3.28
C PHE A 343 7.82 -25.47 -3.82
N ALA A 344 7.75 -26.16 -4.97
CA ALA A 344 6.49 -26.74 -5.46
C ALA A 344 5.90 -27.75 -4.45
N ALA A 345 6.73 -28.62 -3.90
CA ALA A 345 6.29 -29.59 -2.90
C ALA A 345 5.78 -28.90 -1.63
N HIS A 346 6.51 -27.87 -1.14
CA HIS A 346 6.09 -27.06 0.00
C HIS A 346 4.76 -26.36 -0.24
N LEU A 347 4.61 -25.65 -1.36
CA LEU A 347 3.39 -24.95 -1.73
C LEU A 347 2.18 -25.91 -1.88
N LYS A 348 2.40 -27.10 -2.43
CA LYS A 348 1.36 -28.14 -2.53
C LYS A 348 0.95 -28.62 -1.15
N ALA A 349 1.90 -28.86 -0.25
CA ALA A 349 1.63 -29.26 1.13
C ALA A 349 0.83 -28.20 1.91
N LYS A 350 1.06 -26.91 1.62
CA LYS A 350 0.30 -25.78 2.19
C LYS A 350 -1.06 -25.53 1.52
N GLY A 351 -1.34 -26.16 0.37
CA GLY A 351 -2.53 -25.85 -0.42
C GLY A 351 -2.48 -24.49 -1.13
N TRP A 352 -1.28 -23.92 -1.32
CA TRP A 352 -1.08 -22.61 -1.93
C TRP A 352 -0.62 -22.64 -3.38
N PHE A 353 -0.20 -23.82 -3.88
CA PHE A 353 0.42 -23.97 -5.20
C PHE A 353 -0.40 -23.37 -6.34
N THR A 354 -1.71 -23.61 -6.36
CA THR A 354 -2.60 -23.16 -7.44
C THR A 354 -2.87 -21.67 -7.44
N ARG A 355 -2.52 -20.96 -6.38
CA ARG A 355 -2.62 -19.50 -6.29
C ARG A 355 -1.27 -18.79 -6.29
N THR A 356 -0.18 -19.54 -6.41
CA THR A 356 1.18 -18.98 -6.45
C THR A 356 1.64 -18.84 -7.89
N CYS A 357 2.17 -17.66 -8.22
CA CYS A 357 2.89 -17.37 -9.45
C CYS A 357 4.37 -17.16 -9.15
N ILE A 358 5.22 -17.66 -10.02
CA ILE A 358 6.62 -17.22 -10.09
C ILE A 358 6.60 -15.91 -10.85
N ALA A 359 7.03 -14.84 -10.18
CA ALA A 359 6.96 -13.50 -10.71
C ALA A 359 8.21 -13.13 -11.51
N MET A 360 8.02 -12.49 -12.64
CA MET A 360 9.05 -11.99 -13.54
C MET A 360 8.89 -10.48 -13.72
N ASP A 361 10.00 -9.79 -13.96
CA ASP A 361 10.07 -8.36 -14.13
C ASP A 361 10.56 -8.01 -15.55
N GLU A 362 10.71 -6.76 -15.88
CA GLU A 362 11.15 -6.18 -17.17
C GLU A 362 12.58 -6.62 -17.53
N ARG A 363 12.76 -7.91 -17.84
CA ARG A 363 14.09 -8.50 -18.12
C ARG A 363 14.22 -8.89 -19.60
N PRO A 364 15.44 -9.06 -20.11
CA PRO A 364 15.66 -9.51 -21.48
C PRO A 364 14.90 -10.80 -21.77
N MET A 365 14.20 -10.85 -22.91
CA MET A 365 13.30 -11.94 -23.28
C MET A 365 13.98 -13.32 -23.30
N ASP A 366 15.22 -13.38 -23.73
CA ASP A 366 16.00 -14.60 -23.79
C ASP A 366 16.37 -15.14 -22.40
N GLN A 367 16.50 -14.27 -21.38
CA GLN A 367 16.70 -14.63 -19.98
C GLN A 367 15.38 -15.07 -19.33
N LEU A 368 14.28 -14.38 -19.67
CA LEU A 368 12.93 -14.78 -19.26
C LEU A 368 12.57 -16.18 -19.78
N GLN A 369 12.87 -16.46 -21.06
CA GLN A 369 12.62 -17.76 -21.65
C GLN A 369 13.40 -18.87 -20.94
N ALA A 370 14.69 -18.64 -20.66
CA ALA A 370 15.52 -19.63 -19.98
C ALA A 370 15.03 -19.91 -18.54
N ALA A 371 14.59 -18.86 -17.81
CA ALA A 371 13.98 -19.03 -16.50
C ALA A 371 12.62 -19.75 -16.59
N TRP A 372 11.79 -19.40 -17.56
CA TRP A 372 10.51 -20.04 -17.85
C TRP A 372 10.68 -21.56 -18.06
N ASP A 373 11.60 -21.93 -18.95
CA ASP A 373 11.85 -23.34 -19.26
C ASP A 373 12.22 -24.13 -18.00
N LEU A 374 13.03 -23.52 -17.12
CA LEU A 374 13.42 -24.13 -15.86
C LEU A 374 12.28 -24.25 -14.86
N VAL A 375 11.40 -23.25 -14.79
CA VAL A 375 10.18 -23.29 -13.97
C VAL A 375 9.26 -24.42 -14.44
N LYS A 376 9.05 -24.55 -15.74
CA LYS A 376 8.22 -25.62 -16.33
C LYS A 376 8.84 -27.00 -16.22
N GLU A 377 10.16 -27.11 -16.21
CA GLU A 377 10.88 -28.35 -15.93
C GLU A 377 10.73 -28.77 -14.47
N ALA A 378 10.76 -27.81 -13.53
CA ALA A 378 10.58 -28.11 -12.11
C ALA A 378 9.18 -28.64 -11.83
N ASP A 379 8.16 -27.98 -12.35
CA ASP A 379 6.77 -28.38 -12.33
C ASP A 379 6.00 -27.67 -13.45
N SER A 380 5.45 -28.43 -14.41
CA SER A 380 4.74 -27.86 -15.56
C SER A 380 3.48 -27.07 -15.19
N GLN A 381 2.93 -27.26 -13.98
CA GLN A 381 1.73 -26.60 -13.49
C GLN A 381 2.02 -25.26 -12.80
N TYR A 382 3.29 -24.89 -12.60
CA TYR A 382 3.61 -23.57 -12.07
C TYR A 382 2.94 -22.48 -12.92
N ARG A 383 2.30 -21.55 -12.26
CA ARG A 383 1.84 -20.29 -12.86
C ARG A 383 2.98 -19.30 -12.87
N ILE A 384 2.99 -18.43 -13.86
CA ILE A 384 3.97 -17.37 -14.00
C ILE A 384 3.19 -16.09 -14.24
N GLU A 385 3.58 -15.04 -13.55
CA GLU A 385 3.14 -13.68 -13.76
C GLU A 385 4.29 -12.81 -14.25
N GLY A 386 4.00 -11.64 -14.80
CA GLY A 386 5.03 -10.69 -15.19
C GLY A 386 4.57 -9.26 -15.28
N ALA A 387 5.38 -8.36 -14.69
CA ALA A 387 5.32 -6.93 -14.93
C ALA A 387 6.20 -6.63 -16.16
N MET A 388 5.58 -6.26 -17.29
CA MET A 388 6.23 -6.30 -18.61
C MET A 388 6.20 -4.95 -19.31
N ASN A 389 7.36 -4.55 -19.83
CA ASN A 389 7.50 -3.42 -20.77
C ASN A 389 7.49 -3.87 -22.24
N TYR A 390 6.95 -5.04 -22.53
CA TYR A 390 6.75 -5.59 -23.86
C TYR A 390 5.28 -5.47 -24.28
N LYS A 391 5.06 -5.28 -25.56
CA LYS A 391 3.69 -5.29 -26.11
C LYS A 391 3.13 -6.71 -26.18
N VAL A 392 1.83 -6.84 -25.96
CA VAL A 392 1.13 -8.10 -26.17
C VAL A 392 1.24 -8.53 -27.63
N GLY A 393 1.44 -9.82 -27.84
CA GLY A 393 1.63 -10.38 -29.19
C GLY A 393 3.07 -10.27 -29.73
N ASP A 394 3.98 -9.57 -29.04
CA ASP A 394 5.39 -9.52 -29.44
C ASP A 394 6.10 -10.86 -29.24
N THR A 395 5.68 -11.62 -28.24
CA THR A 395 6.23 -12.95 -27.97
C THR A 395 5.15 -13.89 -27.41
N GLY A 396 5.20 -15.16 -27.83
CA GLY A 396 4.31 -16.19 -27.28
C GLY A 396 4.49 -16.45 -25.78
N LEU A 397 5.66 -16.10 -25.22
CA LEU A 397 5.94 -16.25 -23.78
C LEU A 397 5.00 -15.39 -22.93
N ILE A 398 4.85 -14.11 -23.28
CA ILE A 398 3.96 -13.18 -22.56
C ILE A 398 2.51 -13.66 -22.66
N ASP A 399 2.10 -14.13 -23.83
CA ASP A 399 0.73 -14.60 -24.06
C ASP A 399 0.36 -15.83 -23.21
N GLU A 400 1.35 -16.64 -22.83
CA GLU A 400 1.16 -17.84 -21.99
C GLU A 400 1.24 -17.56 -20.48
N MET A 401 1.67 -16.37 -20.04
CA MET A 401 1.68 -16.02 -18.62
C MET A 401 0.27 -16.03 -18.04
N HIS A 402 0.16 -16.50 -16.79
CA HIS A 402 -1.13 -16.54 -16.10
C HIS A 402 -1.66 -15.14 -15.81
N ASP A 403 -0.78 -14.24 -15.41
CA ASP A 403 -1.05 -12.84 -15.13
C ASP A 403 -0.01 -11.99 -15.88
N ILE A 404 -0.45 -10.95 -16.55
CA ILE A 404 0.45 -9.97 -17.16
C ILE A 404 0.01 -8.58 -16.75
N SER A 405 0.93 -7.81 -16.24
CA SER A 405 0.79 -6.37 -16.01
C SER A 405 1.66 -5.62 -17.01
N ILE A 406 1.05 -4.75 -17.80
CA ILE A 406 1.69 -4.09 -18.94
C ILE A 406 1.93 -2.64 -18.58
N LEU A 407 3.12 -2.12 -18.90
CA LEU A 407 3.43 -0.71 -18.69
C LEU A 407 2.37 0.18 -19.36
N TYR A 408 1.87 1.18 -18.66
CA TYR A 408 0.76 2.03 -19.10
C TYR A 408 0.86 2.55 -20.54
N TYR A 409 2.03 2.95 -21.00
CA TYR A 409 2.24 3.42 -22.38
C TYR A 409 2.00 2.36 -23.44
N ASP A 410 2.20 1.10 -23.10
CA ASP A 410 2.01 -0.04 -24.00
C ASP A 410 0.66 -0.74 -23.78
N ALA A 411 -0.17 -0.21 -22.88
CA ALA A 411 -1.47 -0.78 -22.52
C ALA A 411 -2.59 -0.53 -23.57
N HIS A 412 -2.23 -0.44 -24.84
CA HIS A 412 -3.18 -0.46 -25.95
C HIS A 412 -3.49 -1.90 -26.38
N VAL A 413 -4.14 -2.63 -25.49
CA VAL A 413 -4.43 -4.06 -25.67
C VAL A 413 -5.81 -4.22 -26.30
N PRO A 414 -5.96 -4.97 -27.42
CA PRO A 414 -7.27 -5.26 -27.98
C PRO A 414 -8.16 -5.98 -26.97
N ARG A 415 -9.43 -5.57 -26.89
CA ARG A 415 -10.38 -6.17 -25.94
C ARG A 415 -10.56 -7.66 -26.18
N GLU A 416 -10.61 -8.07 -27.44
CA GLU A 416 -10.72 -9.48 -27.85
C GLU A 416 -9.57 -10.33 -27.33
N TYR A 417 -8.36 -9.75 -27.26
CA TYR A 417 -7.19 -10.41 -26.68
C TYR A 417 -7.37 -10.63 -25.18
N MET A 418 -7.77 -9.59 -24.45
CA MET A 418 -8.03 -9.70 -23.00
C MET A 418 -9.17 -10.69 -22.70
N ASP A 419 -10.26 -10.65 -23.49
CA ASP A 419 -11.38 -11.56 -23.32
C ASP A 419 -10.97 -13.02 -23.60
N ALA A 420 -10.11 -13.26 -24.60
CA ALA A 420 -9.57 -14.59 -24.88
C ALA A 420 -8.66 -15.11 -23.74
N ARG A 421 -7.86 -14.24 -23.12
CA ARG A 421 -7.05 -14.57 -21.94
C ARG A 421 -7.94 -14.86 -20.74
N ARG A 422 -8.94 -14.02 -20.49
CA ARG A 422 -9.91 -14.20 -19.40
C ARG A 422 -10.68 -15.50 -19.52
N ALA A 423 -11.04 -15.92 -20.76
CA ALA A 423 -11.68 -17.20 -21.02
C ALA A 423 -10.80 -18.41 -20.65
N LYS A 424 -9.46 -18.24 -20.63
CA LYS A 424 -8.49 -19.23 -20.17
C LYS A 424 -8.19 -19.12 -18.64
N GLY A 425 -8.83 -18.18 -17.93
CA GLY A 425 -8.56 -17.89 -16.53
C GLY A 425 -7.26 -17.09 -16.29
N GLN A 426 -6.72 -16.47 -17.34
CA GLN A 426 -5.56 -15.58 -17.28
C GLN A 426 -6.01 -14.15 -16.98
N LYS A 427 -5.08 -13.32 -16.45
CA LYS A 427 -5.28 -11.92 -16.10
C LYS A 427 -4.50 -10.99 -17.02
N THR A 428 -5.05 -9.80 -17.24
CA THR A 428 -4.39 -8.73 -17.97
C THR A 428 -4.64 -7.41 -17.25
N THR A 429 -3.60 -6.81 -16.74
CA THR A 429 -3.62 -5.54 -16.00
C THR A 429 -2.64 -4.55 -16.65
N PHE A 430 -2.56 -3.36 -16.12
CA PHE A 430 -1.51 -2.40 -16.46
C PHE A 430 -0.95 -1.78 -15.17
N TYR A 431 0.25 -1.22 -15.26
CA TYR A 431 0.87 -0.52 -14.15
C TYR A 431 1.43 0.84 -14.56
N THR A 432 1.54 1.72 -13.57
CA THR A 432 2.31 2.95 -13.62
C THR A 432 3.52 2.80 -12.68
N CYS A 433 4.64 3.39 -13.04
CA CYS A 433 5.86 3.35 -12.23
C CYS A 433 6.50 4.75 -12.17
N CYS A 434 7.78 4.90 -12.54
CA CYS A 434 8.38 6.20 -12.82
C CYS A 434 7.82 6.87 -14.08
N ALA A 435 6.95 6.19 -14.81
CA ALA A 435 6.25 6.66 -16.00
C ALA A 435 4.81 6.09 -16.04
N PRO A 436 3.85 6.80 -16.68
CA PRO A 436 3.94 8.16 -17.22
C PRO A 436 4.00 9.22 -16.12
N ASP A 437 4.29 10.47 -16.49
CA ASP A 437 4.13 11.61 -15.57
C ASP A 437 2.67 11.75 -15.12
N ARG A 438 1.72 11.49 -16.04
CA ARG A 438 0.26 11.54 -15.82
C ARG A 438 -0.46 10.53 -16.73
N PRO A 439 -1.45 9.78 -16.20
CA PRO A 439 -1.84 9.70 -14.78
C PRO A 439 -0.86 8.87 -13.94
N ASN A 440 -0.64 9.26 -12.70
CA ASN A 440 0.20 8.50 -11.78
C ASN A 440 -0.28 8.69 -10.32
N THR A 441 0.43 8.06 -9.36
CA THR A 441 0.12 8.09 -7.93
C THR A 441 1.27 8.65 -7.09
N PHE A 442 2.12 9.48 -7.67
CA PHE A 442 3.18 10.18 -6.95
C PHE A 442 2.61 11.16 -5.93
N THR A 443 3.41 11.53 -4.94
CA THR A 443 3.04 12.59 -3.98
C THR A 443 2.62 13.88 -4.67
N PHE A 444 3.23 14.22 -5.80
CA PHE A 444 2.88 15.41 -6.59
C PHE A 444 1.71 15.21 -7.56
N SER A 445 1.26 13.97 -7.80
CA SER A 445 0.11 13.71 -8.69
C SER A 445 -1.18 14.30 -8.12
N ASP A 446 -2.05 14.77 -8.99
CA ASP A 446 -3.37 15.23 -8.56
C ASP A 446 -4.19 14.05 -8.02
N PRO A 447 -4.96 14.21 -6.93
CA PRO A 447 -5.74 13.09 -6.36
C PRO A 447 -6.70 12.42 -7.35
N ALA A 448 -7.22 13.19 -8.31
CA ALA A 448 -8.10 12.69 -9.37
C ALA A 448 -7.41 11.67 -10.29
N GLU A 449 -6.08 11.71 -10.42
CA GLU A 449 -5.33 10.75 -11.25
C GLU A 449 -5.44 9.32 -10.70
N SER A 450 -5.38 9.15 -9.38
CA SER A 450 -5.57 7.84 -8.73
C SER A 450 -6.98 7.27 -8.98
N ALA A 451 -8.01 8.12 -8.94
CA ALA A 451 -9.38 7.72 -9.26
C ALA A 451 -9.52 7.38 -10.75
N PHE A 452 -8.84 8.12 -11.63
CA PHE A 452 -8.85 7.89 -13.07
C PHE A 452 -8.28 6.52 -13.44
N LEU A 453 -7.25 6.03 -12.77
CA LEU A 453 -6.65 4.73 -13.07
C LEU A 453 -7.67 3.58 -12.98
N GLY A 454 -8.54 3.59 -11.97
CA GLY A 454 -9.62 2.60 -11.85
C GLY A 454 -10.65 2.72 -12.98
N TRP A 455 -11.04 3.94 -13.35
CA TRP A 455 -11.92 4.18 -14.51
C TRP A 455 -11.29 3.76 -15.82
N HIS A 456 -9.99 4.01 -15.99
CA HIS A 456 -9.23 3.62 -17.16
C HIS A 456 -9.20 2.10 -17.32
N ALA A 457 -8.88 1.36 -16.24
CA ALA A 457 -8.92 -0.09 -16.22
C ALA A 457 -10.29 -0.62 -16.66
N TYR A 458 -11.35 -0.12 -16.05
CA TYR A 458 -12.71 -0.57 -16.33
C TYR A 458 -13.13 -0.28 -17.78
N THR A 459 -12.90 0.94 -18.28
CA THR A 459 -13.34 1.34 -19.63
C THR A 459 -12.62 0.59 -20.74
N LEU A 460 -11.36 0.28 -20.56
CA LEU A 460 -10.56 -0.50 -21.51
C LEU A 460 -10.75 -2.01 -21.36
N GLY A 461 -11.32 -2.47 -20.26
CA GLY A 461 -11.64 -3.87 -20.02
C GLY A 461 -10.49 -4.69 -19.43
N PHE A 462 -9.55 -4.05 -18.75
CA PHE A 462 -8.56 -4.72 -17.90
C PHE A 462 -9.24 -5.46 -16.73
N ASP A 463 -8.53 -6.47 -16.16
CA ASP A 463 -9.02 -7.27 -15.04
C ASP A 463 -8.99 -6.57 -13.69
#